data_dd68482e7a236dd87ec83b9dd98dd960
#
_entry.id   dd68482e7a236dd87ec83b9dd98dd960
#
_cell.length_a   1.000
_cell.length_b   1.000
_cell.length_c   1.000
_cell.angle_alpha   90.00
_cell.angle_beta   90.00
_cell.angle_gamma   90.00
#
_symmetry.space_group_name_H-M   'P 1'
#
loop_
_entity.id
_entity.type
_entity.pdbx_description
1 polymer ?
#
loop_
_entity_poly.entity_id
_entity_poly.type
_entity_poly.pdbx_seq_one_letter_code
_entity_poly.pdbx_strand_id
1 'polypeptide(L)'
;MRIVIIRHGQTMANVINDEGTALYTGTLNNELTSLTEQGKNQASVLAENDIIKSIKKVYSSDLIRAIQTAKLAKPGYEINLIEDLRERCLGIFEGKEMKDLLSSNEYNKYITDEKFSKFRTDFVQKAPNGESYTDVSIRCKRFLDSLDFNDDITIGIFSHYHAIRCLFLNMFKIKPRERVFKLQIQHCTPYVIEGNNLDNLKLISHDLNDMFKK
;
A
#
# COMPACT_ATOMS: atom_id res chain seq x y z
N MET A 1 7.03 7.29 19.86
CA MET A 1 5.86 6.89 19.05
C MET A 1 6.08 5.51 18.47
N ARG A 2 5.01 4.70 18.40
CA ARG A 2 4.98 3.43 17.67
C ARG A 2 4.03 3.55 16.48
N ILE A 3 4.46 3.10 15.29
CA ILE A 3 3.68 3.09 14.05
C ILE A 3 3.45 1.66 13.64
N VAL A 4 2.21 1.27 13.39
CA VAL A 4 1.83 -0.06 12.90
C VAL A 4 1.25 0.10 11.52
N ILE A 5 1.96 -0.40 10.48
CA ILE A 5 1.51 -0.32 9.10
C ILE A 5 0.94 -1.66 8.67
N ILE A 6 -0.24 -1.63 8.06
CA ILE A 6 -0.99 -2.82 7.64
C ILE A 6 -1.45 -2.64 6.19
N ARG A 7 -1.15 -3.62 5.33
CA ARG A 7 -1.77 -3.72 4.02
C ARG A 7 -3.17 -4.29 4.16
N HIS A 8 -4.13 -3.77 3.38
CA HIS A 8 -5.50 -4.29 3.34
C HIS A 8 -5.55 -5.82 3.14
N GLY A 9 -6.64 -6.44 3.58
CA GLY A 9 -6.93 -7.86 3.39
C GLY A 9 -7.15 -8.22 1.90
N GLN A 10 -7.21 -9.52 1.60
CA GLN A 10 -7.42 -10.02 0.24
C GLN A 10 -8.71 -9.45 -0.37
N THR A 11 -8.63 -9.05 -1.66
CA THR A 11 -9.78 -8.63 -2.48
C THR A 11 -9.98 -9.58 -3.66
N MET A 12 -11.13 -9.53 -4.33
CA MET A 12 -11.35 -10.33 -5.55
C MET A 12 -10.31 -9.99 -6.64
N ALA A 13 -9.92 -8.72 -6.77
CA ALA A 13 -8.85 -8.32 -7.69
C ALA A 13 -7.50 -8.99 -7.36
N ASN A 14 -7.22 -9.28 -6.09
CA ASN A 14 -6.02 -10.05 -5.72
C ASN A 14 -6.15 -11.51 -6.15
N VAL A 15 -7.30 -12.14 -5.93
CA VAL A 15 -7.56 -13.53 -6.37
C VAL A 15 -7.36 -13.67 -7.87
N ILE A 16 -7.96 -12.78 -8.66
CA ILE A 16 -7.82 -12.75 -10.13
C ILE A 16 -6.34 -12.64 -10.53
N ASN A 17 -5.56 -11.80 -9.86
CA ASN A 17 -4.12 -11.64 -10.14
C ASN A 17 -3.30 -12.88 -9.73
N ASP A 18 -3.65 -13.54 -8.64
CA ASP A 18 -2.97 -14.76 -8.17
C ASP A 18 -3.24 -15.94 -9.11
N GLU A 19 -4.39 -15.96 -9.80
CA GLU A 19 -4.74 -16.92 -10.85
C GLU A 19 -4.04 -16.64 -12.19
N GLY A 20 -3.20 -15.61 -12.26
CA GLY A 20 -2.38 -15.29 -13.43
C GLY A 20 -2.97 -14.24 -14.37
N THR A 21 -4.15 -13.74 -14.09
CA THR A 21 -4.74 -12.62 -14.83
C THR A 21 -4.14 -11.31 -14.32
N ALA A 22 -3.36 -10.62 -15.12
CA ALA A 22 -2.72 -9.37 -14.72
C ALA A 22 -3.71 -8.19 -14.81
N LEU A 23 -4.64 -8.11 -13.83
CA LEU A 23 -5.59 -7.01 -13.67
C LEU A 23 -4.90 -5.78 -13.04
N TYR A 24 -4.99 -4.64 -13.69
CA TYR A 24 -4.48 -3.37 -13.17
C TYR A 24 -5.50 -2.74 -12.23
N THR A 25 -5.27 -2.83 -10.93
CA THR A 25 -6.22 -2.37 -9.90
C THR A 25 -6.04 -0.90 -9.54
N GLY A 26 -4.82 -0.47 -9.21
CA GLY A 26 -4.52 0.91 -8.83
C GLY A 26 -5.46 1.48 -7.77
N THR A 27 -6.05 2.63 -8.07
CA THR A 27 -7.02 3.33 -7.20
C THR A 27 -8.47 2.91 -7.42
N LEU A 28 -8.72 1.89 -8.27
CA LEU A 28 -10.05 1.36 -8.50
C LEU A 28 -10.78 1.10 -7.17
N ASN A 29 -12.03 1.53 -7.07
CA ASN A 29 -12.81 1.48 -5.84
C ASN A 29 -14.25 1.00 -6.14
N ASN A 30 -14.41 -0.30 -6.35
CA ASN A 30 -15.65 -0.99 -6.71
C ASN A 30 -15.74 -2.36 -6.03
N GLU A 31 -16.71 -3.18 -6.39
CA GLU A 31 -16.93 -4.51 -5.81
C GLU A 31 -15.71 -5.44 -5.94
N LEU A 32 -14.99 -5.40 -7.07
CA LEU A 32 -13.78 -6.23 -7.27
C LEU A 32 -12.66 -5.89 -6.28
N THR A 33 -12.67 -4.68 -5.75
CA THR A 33 -11.67 -4.19 -4.80
C THR A 33 -12.14 -4.21 -3.36
N SER A 34 -13.35 -4.68 -3.08
CA SER A 34 -13.83 -4.99 -1.72
C SER A 34 -13.18 -6.28 -1.20
N LEU A 35 -13.13 -6.42 0.13
CA LEU A 35 -12.56 -7.62 0.76
C LEU A 35 -13.39 -8.87 0.42
N THR A 36 -12.69 -9.96 0.07
CA THR A 36 -13.30 -11.30 0.05
C THR A 36 -13.63 -11.76 1.46
N GLU A 37 -14.39 -12.88 1.61
CA GLU A 37 -14.59 -13.48 2.95
C GLU A 37 -13.26 -13.86 3.61
N GLN A 38 -12.28 -14.36 2.84
CA GLN A 38 -10.93 -14.60 3.33
C GLN A 38 -10.25 -13.28 3.79
N GLY A 39 -10.38 -12.20 3.01
CA GLY A 39 -9.85 -10.88 3.38
C GLY A 39 -10.49 -10.32 4.64
N LYS A 40 -11.79 -10.51 4.83
CA LYS A 40 -12.50 -10.15 6.06
C LYS A 40 -11.99 -10.94 7.26
N ASN A 41 -11.81 -12.25 7.11
CA ASN A 41 -11.26 -13.11 8.15
C ASN A 41 -9.83 -12.70 8.53
N GLN A 42 -8.97 -12.43 7.52
CA GLN A 42 -7.62 -11.92 7.76
C GLN A 42 -7.63 -10.63 8.59
N ALA A 43 -8.53 -9.71 8.27
CA ALA A 43 -8.65 -8.43 8.98
C ALA A 43 -9.24 -8.60 10.39
N SER A 44 -10.22 -9.48 10.58
CA SER A 44 -10.85 -9.74 11.88
C SER A 44 -9.88 -10.37 12.87
N VAL A 45 -9.03 -11.29 12.43
CA VAL A 45 -7.99 -11.92 13.28
C VAL A 45 -7.02 -10.88 13.83
N LEU A 46 -6.78 -9.77 13.12
CA LEU A 46 -5.95 -8.68 13.62
C LEU A 46 -6.48 -8.07 14.92
N ALA A 47 -7.80 -8.04 15.13
CA ALA A 47 -8.41 -7.47 16.33
C ALA A 47 -7.96 -8.17 17.63
N GLU A 48 -7.52 -9.43 17.55
CA GLU A 48 -7.02 -10.18 18.69
C GLU A 48 -5.52 -9.95 18.97
N ASN A 49 -4.81 -9.34 18.05
CA ASN A 49 -3.37 -9.06 18.18
C ASN A 49 -3.11 -7.92 19.17
N ASP A 50 -2.25 -8.13 20.16
CA ASP A 50 -1.97 -7.14 21.22
C ASP A 50 -1.39 -5.83 20.67
N ILE A 51 -0.58 -5.89 19.62
CA ILE A 51 -0.06 -4.68 18.96
C ILE A 51 -1.22 -3.89 18.33
N ILE A 52 -2.16 -4.57 17.70
CA ILE A 52 -3.36 -3.90 17.12
C ILE A 52 -4.24 -3.33 18.24
N LYS A 53 -4.43 -4.08 19.34
CA LYS A 53 -5.18 -3.57 20.53
C LYS A 53 -4.56 -2.31 21.10
N SER A 54 -3.22 -2.17 21.06
CA SER A 54 -2.50 -1.01 21.57
C SER A 54 -2.68 0.28 20.75
N ILE A 55 -3.17 0.18 19.50
CA ILE A 55 -3.38 1.33 18.62
C ILE A 55 -4.41 2.30 19.26
N LYS A 56 -4.04 3.57 19.36
CA LYS A 56 -4.88 4.65 19.92
C LYS A 56 -5.47 5.56 18.85
N LYS A 57 -4.81 5.69 17.68
CA LYS A 57 -5.26 6.52 16.57
C LYS A 57 -5.12 5.76 15.27
N VAL A 58 -6.18 5.77 14.45
CA VAL A 58 -6.25 5.01 13.20
C VAL A 58 -6.28 5.96 12.03
N TYR A 59 -5.34 5.75 11.11
CA TYR A 59 -5.30 6.37 9.78
C TYR A 59 -5.54 5.29 8.72
N SER A 60 -6.32 5.60 7.72
CA SER A 60 -6.56 4.69 6.58
C SER A 60 -6.61 5.44 5.27
N SER A 61 -6.11 4.80 4.22
CA SER A 61 -6.55 5.18 2.88
C SER A 61 -8.08 5.16 2.81
N ASP A 62 -8.65 6.05 2.05
CA ASP A 62 -10.08 6.16 1.81
C ASP A 62 -10.61 5.17 0.75
N LEU A 63 -9.76 4.27 0.22
CA LEU A 63 -10.20 3.19 -0.64
C LEU A 63 -10.87 2.08 0.20
N ILE A 64 -12.00 1.56 -0.31
CA ILE A 64 -12.93 0.67 0.43
C ILE A 64 -12.23 -0.50 1.12
N ARG A 65 -11.27 -1.17 0.46
CA ARG A 65 -10.54 -2.32 1.02
C ARG A 65 -9.70 -1.98 2.26
N ALA A 66 -9.11 -0.77 2.28
CA ALA A 66 -8.35 -0.30 3.45
C ALA A 66 -9.28 0.06 4.60
N ILE A 67 -10.41 0.76 4.32
CA ILE A 67 -11.44 1.10 5.29
C ILE A 67 -12.04 -0.16 5.91
N GLN A 68 -12.41 -1.15 5.09
CA GLN A 68 -12.97 -2.42 5.56
C GLN A 68 -11.98 -3.15 6.48
N THR A 69 -10.70 -3.19 6.10
CA THR A 69 -9.65 -3.80 6.91
C THR A 69 -9.50 -3.07 8.26
N ALA A 70 -9.44 -1.73 8.24
CA ALA A 70 -9.31 -0.93 9.45
C ALA A 70 -10.51 -1.13 10.40
N LYS A 71 -11.74 -1.13 9.87
CA LYS A 71 -12.97 -1.34 10.65
C LYS A 71 -13.01 -2.71 11.34
N LEU A 72 -12.56 -3.76 10.64
CA LEU A 72 -12.53 -5.12 11.18
C LEU A 72 -11.40 -5.31 12.20
N ALA A 73 -10.22 -4.72 11.96
CA ALA A 73 -9.08 -4.78 12.87
C ALA A 73 -9.25 -3.93 14.12
N LYS A 74 -9.94 -2.80 14.03
CA LYS A 74 -10.20 -1.85 15.16
C LYS A 74 -11.67 -1.47 15.22
N PRO A 75 -12.56 -2.38 15.63
CA PRO A 75 -13.97 -2.09 15.72
C PRO A 75 -14.24 -0.99 16.74
N GLY A 76 -15.14 -0.06 16.39
CA GLY A 76 -15.54 1.07 17.26
C GLY A 76 -14.56 2.25 17.30
N TYR A 77 -13.41 2.18 16.62
CA TYR A 77 -12.51 3.32 16.54
C TYR A 77 -12.87 4.25 15.38
N GLU A 78 -12.67 5.55 15.60
CA GLU A 78 -12.72 6.54 14.53
C GLU A 78 -11.56 6.32 13.56
N ILE A 79 -11.85 6.36 12.25
CA ILE A 79 -10.86 6.17 11.20
C ILE A 79 -10.64 7.51 10.48
N ASN A 80 -9.44 8.05 10.61
CA ASN A 80 -9.03 9.23 9.89
C ASN A 80 -8.67 8.84 8.44
N LEU A 81 -9.50 9.27 7.48
CA LEU A 81 -9.31 8.95 6.07
C LEU A 81 -8.28 9.92 5.45
N ILE A 82 -7.26 9.35 4.82
CA ILE A 82 -6.10 10.07 4.28
C ILE A 82 -5.88 9.68 2.81
N GLU A 83 -6.09 10.60 1.90
CA GLU A 83 -5.87 10.37 0.46
C GLU A 83 -4.40 10.06 0.13
N ASP A 84 -3.46 10.64 0.86
CA ASP A 84 -2.02 10.39 0.70
C ASP A 84 -1.62 8.94 0.94
N LEU A 85 -2.49 8.13 1.57
CA LEU A 85 -2.32 6.69 1.80
C LEU A 85 -2.95 5.81 0.71
N ARG A 86 -3.60 6.37 -0.33
CA ARG A 86 -4.16 5.61 -1.46
C ARG A 86 -3.09 4.76 -2.15
N GLU A 87 -3.54 3.70 -2.82
CA GLU A 87 -2.69 2.94 -3.74
C GLU A 87 -2.20 3.83 -4.90
N ARG A 88 -1.15 3.44 -5.58
CA ARG A 88 -0.66 4.13 -6.76
C ARG A 88 -1.72 4.11 -7.87
N CYS A 89 -2.07 5.29 -8.36
CA CYS A 89 -2.98 5.42 -9.51
C CYS A 89 -2.30 4.88 -10.78
N LEU A 90 -3.00 4.00 -11.49
CA LEU A 90 -2.55 3.40 -12.75
C LEU A 90 -3.27 4.01 -13.97
N GLY A 91 -4.01 5.12 -13.75
CA GLY A 91 -4.62 5.93 -14.81
C GLY A 91 -5.50 5.12 -15.74
N ILE A 92 -5.25 5.26 -17.04
CA ILE A 92 -6.08 4.60 -18.08
C ILE A 92 -6.05 3.07 -18.05
N PHE A 93 -5.11 2.46 -17.30
CA PHE A 93 -5.01 1.00 -17.19
C PHE A 93 -5.91 0.42 -16.10
N GLU A 94 -6.43 1.23 -15.18
CA GLU A 94 -7.26 0.73 -14.07
C GLU A 94 -8.50 -0.01 -14.57
N GLY A 95 -8.73 -1.18 -13.98
CA GLY A 95 -9.85 -2.07 -14.34
C GLY A 95 -9.64 -2.90 -15.61
N LYS A 96 -8.47 -2.82 -16.24
CA LYS A 96 -8.15 -3.57 -17.47
C LYS A 96 -7.19 -4.72 -17.19
N GLU A 97 -7.32 -5.79 -17.95
CA GLU A 97 -6.37 -6.89 -17.96
C GLU A 97 -5.22 -6.59 -18.94
N MET A 98 -4.06 -7.14 -18.66
CA MET A 98 -2.88 -6.98 -19.54
C MET A 98 -3.16 -7.49 -20.97
N LYS A 99 -3.88 -8.62 -21.10
CA LYS A 99 -4.22 -9.17 -22.42
C LYS A 99 -5.07 -8.22 -23.25
N ASP A 100 -6.02 -7.51 -22.61
CA ASP A 100 -6.91 -6.56 -23.29
C ASP A 100 -6.13 -5.32 -23.71
N LEU A 101 -5.20 -4.86 -22.88
CA LEU A 101 -4.33 -3.74 -23.22
C LEU A 101 -3.41 -4.07 -24.41
N LEU A 102 -2.87 -5.28 -24.46
CA LEU A 102 -1.99 -5.73 -25.57
C LEU A 102 -2.75 -5.92 -26.88
N SER A 103 -4.01 -6.35 -26.85
CA SER A 103 -4.84 -6.57 -28.03
C SER A 103 -5.51 -5.29 -28.54
N SER A 104 -5.55 -4.23 -27.73
CA SER A 104 -6.19 -2.97 -28.08
C SER A 104 -5.32 -2.07 -28.94
N ASN A 105 -5.81 -1.60 -30.10
CA ASN A 105 -5.12 -0.61 -30.92
C ASN A 105 -4.89 0.72 -30.18
N GLU A 106 -5.74 1.04 -29.20
CA GLU A 106 -5.65 2.26 -28.40
C GLU A 106 -4.55 2.17 -27.33
N TYR A 107 -4.47 1.02 -26.60
CA TYR A 107 -3.62 0.87 -25.41
C TYR A 107 -2.29 0.19 -25.67
N ASN A 108 -2.17 -0.64 -26.70
CA ASN A 108 -0.94 -1.41 -27.01
C ASN A 108 0.29 -0.52 -27.07
N LYS A 109 0.19 0.65 -27.71
CA LYS A 109 1.30 1.62 -27.79
C LYS A 109 1.89 2.01 -26.44
N TYR A 110 1.09 2.04 -25.35
CA TYR A 110 1.57 2.39 -24.00
C TYR A 110 2.26 1.21 -23.30
N ILE A 111 1.92 -0.02 -23.68
CA ILE A 111 2.54 -1.22 -23.12
C ILE A 111 3.85 -1.57 -23.82
N THR A 112 3.91 -1.33 -25.14
CA THR A 112 5.07 -1.68 -25.99
C THR A 112 6.08 -0.55 -26.11
N ASP A 113 5.71 0.72 -25.92
CA ASP A 113 6.59 1.87 -25.94
C ASP A 113 7.54 1.84 -24.72
N GLU A 114 8.85 1.96 -24.96
CA GLU A 114 9.86 1.99 -23.88
C GLU A 114 9.60 3.07 -22.84
N LYS A 115 8.99 4.19 -23.23
CA LYS A 115 8.62 5.29 -22.33
C LYS A 115 7.62 4.87 -21.25
N PHE A 116 6.76 3.90 -21.54
CA PHE A 116 5.70 3.47 -20.63
C PHE A 116 5.89 2.04 -20.11
N SER A 117 6.59 1.18 -20.83
CA SER A 117 6.72 -0.26 -20.53
C SER A 117 7.31 -0.54 -19.15
N LYS A 118 8.19 0.33 -18.66
CA LYS A 118 8.86 0.20 -17.36
C LYS A 118 8.09 0.85 -16.19
N PHE A 119 6.90 1.41 -16.41
CA PHE A 119 6.16 2.15 -15.37
C PHE A 119 5.96 1.37 -14.06
N ARG A 120 5.99 0.04 -14.10
CA ARG A 120 5.83 -0.82 -12.91
C ARG A 120 7.05 -0.80 -11.98
N THR A 121 8.23 -0.59 -12.52
CA THR A 121 9.53 -0.72 -11.81
C THR A 121 10.45 0.48 -12.06
N ASP A 122 9.87 1.63 -12.39
CA ASP A 122 10.59 2.88 -12.58
C ASP A 122 10.01 3.97 -11.69
N PHE A 123 10.84 4.90 -11.24
CA PHE A 123 10.44 5.99 -10.36
C PHE A 123 9.76 7.14 -11.07
N VAL A 124 10.04 7.33 -12.35
CA VAL A 124 9.58 8.49 -13.14
C VAL A 124 8.49 8.11 -14.12
N GLN A 125 8.63 6.92 -14.74
CA GLN A 125 7.64 6.46 -15.70
C GLN A 125 6.29 6.15 -15.04
N LYS A 126 5.22 6.53 -15.70
CA LYS A 126 3.85 6.34 -15.22
C LYS A 126 2.90 6.03 -16.38
N ALA A 127 1.81 5.34 -16.06
CA ALA A 127 0.69 5.21 -16.97
C ALA A 127 0.11 6.60 -17.30
N PRO A 128 -0.47 6.82 -18.49
CA PRO A 128 -1.19 8.06 -18.78
C PRO A 128 -2.29 8.31 -17.74
N ASN A 129 -2.38 9.55 -17.25
CA ASN A 129 -3.27 9.97 -16.15
C ASN A 129 -3.04 9.23 -14.81
N GLY A 130 -1.92 8.53 -14.66
CA GLY A 130 -1.57 7.82 -13.43
C GLY A 130 -0.44 8.50 -12.67
N GLU A 131 0.04 7.82 -11.61
CA GLU A 131 1.14 8.24 -10.76
C GLU A 131 2.41 7.45 -11.07
N SER A 132 3.55 8.11 -10.98
CA SER A 132 4.87 7.49 -10.85
C SER A 132 5.12 7.05 -9.40
N TYR A 133 6.15 6.25 -9.16
CA TYR A 133 6.59 5.98 -7.78
C TYR A 133 7.09 7.24 -7.06
N THR A 134 7.65 8.20 -7.79
CA THR A 134 8.05 9.49 -7.23
C THR A 134 6.83 10.27 -6.72
N ASP A 135 5.73 10.33 -7.49
CA ASP A 135 4.50 11.00 -7.08
C ASP A 135 3.95 10.38 -5.78
N VAL A 136 3.88 9.05 -5.72
CA VAL A 136 3.43 8.31 -4.51
C VAL A 136 4.38 8.56 -3.33
N SER A 137 5.69 8.55 -3.55
CA SER A 137 6.69 8.80 -2.49
C SER A 137 6.55 10.20 -1.90
N ILE A 138 6.28 11.20 -2.73
CA ILE A 138 6.08 12.59 -2.30
C ILE A 138 4.85 12.71 -1.39
N ARG A 139 3.68 12.14 -1.79
CA ARG A 139 2.48 12.21 -0.95
C ARG A 139 2.61 11.38 0.34
N CYS A 140 3.24 10.20 0.26
CA CYS A 140 3.55 9.41 1.46
C CYS A 140 4.45 10.18 2.43
N LYS A 141 5.47 10.90 1.92
CA LYS A 141 6.32 11.77 2.75
C LYS A 141 5.52 12.90 3.40
N ARG A 142 4.65 13.58 2.65
CA ARG A 142 3.78 14.64 3.19
C ARG A 142 2.94 14.12 4.36
N PHE A 143 2.35 12.92 4.25
CA PHE A 143 1.63 12.30 5.35
C PHE A 143 2.55 12.03 6.54
N LEU A 144 3.75 11.47 6.33
CA LEU A 144 4.71 11.21 7.41
C LEU A 144 5.16 12.50 8.11
N ASP A 145 5.35 13.58 7.35
CA ASP A 145 5.73 14.90 7.89
C ASP A 145 4.60 15.54 8.72
N SER A 146 3.36 15.11 8.54
CA SER A 146 2.19 15.58 9.33
C SER A 146 2.01 14.86 10.67
N LEU A 147 2.78 13.80 10.93
CA LEU A 147 2.71 13.06 12.18
C LEU A 147 3.41 13.81 13.31
N ASP A 148 2.75 13.92 14.47
CA ASP A 148 3.39 14.44 15.68
C ASP A 148 4.11 13.32 16.43
N PHE A 149 5.43 13.35 16.43
CA PHE A 149 6.27 12.36 17.09
C PHE A 149 6.44 12.60 18.61
N ASN A 150 5.94 13.72 19.14
CA ASN A 150 5.97 13.99 20.58
C ASN A 150 4.92 13.16 21.34
N ASP A 151 3.87 12.70 20.67
CA ASP A 151 2.89 11.80 21.24
C ASP A 151 3.49 10.40 21.45
N ASP A 152 3.57 9.94 22.71
CA ASP A 152 3.99 8.57 23.01
C ASP A 152 2.81 7.59 22.90
N ILE A 153 2.24 7.51 21.72
CA ILE A 153 1.12 6.62 21.38
C ILE A 153 1.49 5.63 20.28
N THR A 154 0.68 4.60 20.16
CA THR A 154 0.68 3.70 19.00
C THR A 154 -0.35 4.17 17.99
N ILE A 155 0.06 4.41 16.75
CA ILE A 155 -0.84 4.71 15.63
C ILE A 155 -0.91 3.53 14.66
N GLY A 156 -2.07 3.32 14.05
CA GLY A 156 -2.29 2.34 12.97
C GLY A 156 -2.44 3.02 11.63
N ILE A 157 -1.79 2.51 10.60
CA ILE A 157 -1.86 3.00 9.22
C ILE A 157 -2.30 1.85 8.31
N PHE A 158 -3.50 1.95 7.75
CA PHE A 158 -4.04 0.95 6.82
C PHE A 158 -3.92 1.46 5.39
N SER A 159 -3.19 0.73 4.55
CA SER A 159 -2.81 1.21 3.23
C SER A 159 -2.63 0.04 2.25
N HIS A 160 -1.83 0.23 1.20
CA HIS A 160 -1.73 -0.61 0.01
C HIS A 160 -0.28 -0.95 -0.32
N TYR A 161 -0.10 -1.89 -1.25
CA TYR A 161 1.19 -2.47 -1.57
C TYR A 161 2.25 -1.43 -2.02
N HIS A 162 1.94 -0.60 -3.03
CA HIS A 162 2.91 0.38 -3.53
C HIS A 162 3.05 1.58 -2.58
N ALA A 163 1.95 2.01 -1.95
CA ALA A 163 2.00 3.09 -0.97
C ALA A 163 2.87 2.71 0.24
N ILE A 164 2.75 1.47 0.77
CA ILE A 164 3.58 1.00 1.90
C ILE A 164 5.05 0.90 1.48
N ARG A 165 5.36 0.48 0.26
CA ARG A 165 6.73 0.52 -0.27
C ARG A 165 7.30 1.94 -0.25
N CYS A 166 6.50 2.93 -0.63
CA CYS A 166 6.90 4.35 -0.60
C CYS A 166 7.01 4.90 0.83
N LEU A 167 6.13 4.48 1.75
CA LEU A 167 6.29 4.80 3.18
C LEU A 167 7.62 4.25 3.70
N PHE A 168 7.94 2.98 3.42
CA PHE A 168 9.21 2.36 3.85
C PHE A 168 10.43 3.00 3.18
N LEU A 169 10.32 3.37 1.89
CA LEU A 169 11.39 4.11 1.20
C LEU A 169 11.74 5.41 1.95
N ASN A 170 10.73 6.16 2.38
CA ASN A 170 10.92 7.42 3.09
C ASN A 170 11.39 7.19 4.55
N MET A 171 10.81 6.22 5.27
CA MET A 171 11.14 5.92 6.66
C MET A 171 12.55 5.36 6.82
N PHE A 172 12.95 4.42 5.96
CA PHE A 172 14.20 3.67 6.11
C PHE A 172 15.29 4.11 5.14
N LYS A 173 15.03 5.16 4.34
CA LYS A 173 16.00 5.72 3.38
C LYS A 173 16.67 4.65 2.52
N ILE A 174 15.87 3.69 2.02
CA ILE A 174 16.34 2.49 1.27
C ILE A 174 17.26 2.91 0.13
N LYS A 175 18.46 2.31 0.06
CA LYS A 175 19.45 2.59 -0.98
C LYS A 175 20.03 1.28 -1.56
N PRO A 176 20.24 1.20 -2.89
CA PRO A 176 19.69 2.14 -3.86
C PRO A 176 18.13 2.08 -3.81
N ARG A 177 17.47 3.16 -4.18
CA ARG A 177 16.00 3.28 -4.02
C ARG A 177 15.22 2.22 -4.82
N GLU A 178 15.80 1.71 -5.90
CA GLU A 178 15.23 0.67 -6.76
C GLU A 178 15.02 -0.66 -6.02
N ARG A 179 15.71 -0.88 -4.90
CA ARG A 179 15.48 -2.05 -4.03
C ARG A 179 14.04 -2.11 -3.54
N VAL A 180 13.35 -0.97 -3.41
CA VAL A 180 11.95 -0.92 -2.97
C VAL A 180 11.02 -1.77 -3.87
N PHE A 181 11.36 -1.95 -5.16
CA PHE A 181 10.57 -2.78 -6.07
C PHE A 181 10.63 -4.28 -5.74
N LYS A 182 11.62 -4.72 -4.98
CA LYS A 182 11.76 -6.11 -4.50
C LYS A 182 11.06 -6.34 -3.16
N LEU A 183 10.69 -5.26 -2.44
CA LEU A 183 10.10 -5.36 -1.10
C LEU A 183 8.74 -6.08 -1.14
N GLN A 184 8.55 -7.07 -0.29
CA GLN A 184 7.31 -7.84 -0.20
C GLN A 184 6.47 -7.36 0.98
N ILE A 185 5.22 -7.01 0.71
CA ILE A 185 4.27 -6.53 1.72
C ILE A 185 3.07 -7.48 1.75
N GLN A 186 2.95 -8.26 2.80
CA GLN A 186 1.88 -9.25 2.96
C GLN A 186 0.56 -8.59 3.38
N HIS A 187 -0.56 -9.20 3.00
CA HIS A 187 -1.89 -8.79 3.46
C HIS A 187 -2.03 -8.96 4.97
N CYS A 188 -2.70 -8.04 5.64
CA CYS A 188 -3.02 -8.10 7.05
C CYS A 188 -1.84 -8.49 7.97
N THR A 189 -0.62 -8.11 7.59
CA THR A 189 0.57 -8.32 8.40
C THR A 189 0.94 -7.01 9.08
N PRO A 190 1.02 -6.96 10.43
CA PRO A 190 1.44 -5.76 11.14
C PRO A 190 2.95 -5.52 11.00
N TYR A 191 3.35 -4.44 10.39
CA TYR A 191 4.72 -3.95 10.35
C TYR A 191 4.89 -2.90 11.45
N VAL A 192 5.62 -3.24 12.51
CA VAL A 192 5.77 -2.41 13.71
C VAL A 192 7.07 -1.62 13.61
N ILE A 193 6.93 -0.30 13.70
CA ILE A 193 8.04 0.67 13.60
C ILE A 193 8.06 1.51 14.87
N GLU A 194 9.24 1.75 15.41
CA GLU A 194 9.45 2.61 16.58
C GLU A 194 10.47 3.70 16.28
N GLY A 195 10.25 4.86 16.89
CA GLY A 195 11.16 5.99 16.83
C GLY A 195 10.53 7.26 17.43
N ASN A 196 11.33 8.28 17.62
CA ASN A 196 10.90 9.57 18.17
C ASN A 196 10.96 10.72 17.15
N ASN A 197 11.39 10.43 15.93
CA ASN A 197 11.34 11.31 14.75
C ASN A 197 11.55 10.48 13.48
N LEU A 198 11.35 11.10 12.31
CA LEU A 198 11.47 10.41 11.01
C LEU A 198 12.90 9.90 10.70
N ASP A 199 13.93 10.46 11.34
CA ASP A 199 15.32 10.10 11.04
C ASP A 199 15.81 8.86 11.79
N ASN A 200 15.12 8.45 12.84
CA ASN A 200 15.52 7.33 13.70
C ASN A 200 14.47 6.20 13.79
N LEU A 201 13.57 6.11 12.81
CA LEU A 201 12.60 5.02 12.74
C LEU A 201 13.27 3.67 12.48
N LYS A 202 12.86 2.65 13.23
CA LYS A 202 13.34 1.28 13.10
C LYS A 202 12.17 0.32 12.97
N LEU A 203 12.23 -0.57 11.97
CA LEU A 203 11.33 -1.71 11.88
C LEU A 203 11.74 -2.75 12.94
N ILE A 204 10.82 -3.09 13.83
CA ILE A 204 11.09 -3.98 14.98
C ILE A 204 10.39 -5.33 14.89
N SER A 205 9.38 -5.47 14.04
CA SER A 205 8.63 -6.72 13.86
C SER A 205 9.25 -7.69 12.85
N HIS A 206 10.08 -7.18 11.94
CA HIS A 206 10.70 -7.94 10.84
C HIS A 206 12.11 -7.43 10.58
N ASP A 207 12.99 -8.29 10.06
CA ASP A 207 14.22 -7.79 9.43
C ASP A 207 13.87 -7.24 8.03
N LEU A 208 14.19 -5.96 7.81
CA LEU A 208 13.92 -5.30 6.53
C LEU A 208 14.60 -6.02 5.37
N ASN A 209 15.78 -6.63 5.60
CA ASN A 209 16.51 -7.34 4.55
C ASN A 209 15.81 -8.62 4.12
N ASP A 210 15.13 -9.31 5.03
CA ASP A 210 14.37 -10.54 4.73
C ASP A 210 13.09 -10.25 3.91
N MET A 211 12.64 -9.01 3.91
CA MET A 211 11.47 -8.58 3.14
C MET A 211 11.74 -8.37 1.65
N PHE A 212 13.01 -8.34 1.22
CA PHE A 212 13.33 -8.22 -0.21
C PHE A 212 13.33 -9.59 -0.90
N LYS A 213 12.67 -9.69 -2.06
CA LYS A 213 12.81 -10.88 -2.93
C LYS A 213 14.29 -11.08 -3.28
N LYS A 214 14.74 -12.31 -3.12
CA LYS A 214 16.05 -12.76 -3.62
C LYS A 214 16.13 -12.69 -5.13
#